data_89136adb3a36e48180b0ba62c1d25e65
#
_entry.id   89136adb3a36e48180b0ba62c1d25e65
#
_cell.length_a   1.000
_cell.length_b   1.000
_cell.length_c   1.000
_cell.angle_alpha   90.00
_cell.angle_beta   90.00
_cell.angle_gamma   90.00
#
_symmetry.space_group_name_H-M   'P 1'
#
loop_
_entity.id
_entity.type
_entity.pdbx_description
1 polymer ?
#
loop_
_entity_poly.entity_id
_entity_poly.type
_entity_poly.pdbx_seq_one_letter_code
_entity_poly.pdbx_strand_id
1 'polypeptide(L)'
;MKILLYVILFLTLVVSIFILPKALRVHKVKTLYDKDKIVYNFVNMDKIFPSRNIKASENPEPIKRNIQTLPETFSFEGETKNLQEYLDYFWSDGMIVIHKDEIVYENYWLDNNESKKHISWSVAKSFISALVGIAY
;
A
#
# COMPACT_ATOMS: atom_id res chain seq x y z
N MET A 1 -36.32 -12.58 -35.78
CA MET A 1 -35.76 -13.30 -34.63
C MET A 1 -34.23 -13.36 -34.65
N LYS A 2 -33.55 -13.83 -35.70
CA LYS A 2 -32.08 -13.92 -35.80
C LYS A 2 -31.37 -12.57 -35.68
N ILE A 3 -31.83 -11.52 -36.32
CA ILE A 3 -31.24 -10.15 -36.26
C ILE A 3 -31.28 -9.60 -34.84
N LEU A 4 -32.41 -9.75 -34.15
CA LEU A 4 -32.52 -9.31 -32.74
C LEU A 4 -31.53 -10.03 -31.85
N LEU A 5 -31.31 -11.33 -32.04
CA LEU A 5 -30.32 -12.11 -31.31
C LEU A 5 -28.90 -11.57 -31.54
N TYR A 6 -28.52 -11.29 -32.78
CA TYR A 6 -27.20 -10.73 -33.09
C TYR A 6 -27.00 -9.34 -32.48
N VAL A 7 -28.02 -8.49 -32.48
CA VAL A 7 -27.96 -7.17 -31.83
C VAL A 7 -27.75 -7.32 -30.32
N ILE A 8 -28.46 -8.23 -29.66
CA ILE A 8 -28.31 -8.49 -28.24
C ILE A 8 -26.90 -9.01 -27.95
N LEU A 9 -26.39 -9.97 -28.71
CA LEU A 9 -25.02 -10.52 -28.55
C LEU A 9 -23.96 -9.43 -28.75
N PHE A 10 -24.13 -8.56 -29.73
CA PHE A 10 -23.20 -7.44 -29.93
C PHE A 10 -23.23 -6.45 -28.76
N LEU A 11 -24.40 -6.07 -28.27
CA LEU A 11 -24.54 -5.18 -27.13
C LEU A 11 -23.93 -5.80 -25.84
N THR A 12 -24.17 -7.08 -25.59
CA THR A 12 -23.56 -7.77 -24.44
C THR A 12 -22.05 -7.82 -24.56
N LEU A 13 -21.51 -8.03 -25.74
CA LEU A 13 -20.08 -8.01 -25.99
C LEU A 13 -19.49 -6.62 -25.73
N VAL A 14 -20.12 -5.55 -26.22
CA VAL A 14 -19.70 -4.17 -25.98
C VAL A 14 -19.72 -3.84 -24.48
N VAL A 15 -20.79 -4.20 -23.77
CA VAL A 15 -20.90 -4.01 -22.32
C VAL A 15 -19.78 -4.76 -21.59
N SER A 16 -19.55 -6.01 -21.94
CA SER A 16 -18.55 -6.84 -21.28
C SER A 16 -17.12 -6.32 -21.48
N ILE A 17 -16.79 -5.84 -22.67
CA ILE A 17 -15.43 -5.39 -23.00
C ILE A 17 -15.16 -3.95 -22.54
N PHE A 18 -16.12 -3.04 -22.70
CA PHE A 18 -15.86 -1.60 -22.52
C PHE A 18 -16.46 -1.01 -21.25
N ILE A 19 -17.60 -1.49 -20.80
CA ILE A 19 -18.33 -0.90 -19.67
C ILE A 19 -18.01 -1.63 -18.37
N LEU A 20 -18.10 -2.95 -18.35
CA LEU A 20 -17.92 -3.75 -17.13
C LEU A 20 -16.54 -3.53 -16.45
N PRO A 21 -15.40 -3.53 -17.18
CA PRO A 21 -14.11 -3.29 -16.53
C PRO A 21 -14.01 -1.91 -15.88
N LYS A 22 -14.60 -0.88 -16.52
CA LYS A 22 -14.65 0.48 -15.96
C LYS A 22 -15.53 0.55 -14.71
N ALA A 23 -16.69 -0.07 -14.74
CA ALA A 23 -17.61 -0.13 -13.60
C ALA A 23 -16.98 -0.86 -12.40
N LEU A 24 -16.34 -2.00 -12.66
CA LEU A 24 -15.61 -2.75 -11.63
C LEU A 24 -14.46 -1.92 -11.01
N ARG A 25 -13.74 -1.17 -11.84
CA ARG A 25 -12.69 -0.28 -11.35
C ARG A 25 -13.25 0.85 -10.49
N VAL A 26 -14.32 1.51 -10.93
CA VAL A 26 -15.00 2.54 -10.15
C VAL A 26 -15.49 1.98 -8.82
N HIS A 27 -16.03 0.76 -8.81
CA HIS A 27 -16.43 0.09 -7.58
C HIS A 27 -15.25 -0.13 -6.63
N LYS A 28 -14.10 -0.62 -7.13
CA LYS A 28 -12.87 -0.79 -6.32
C LYS A 28 -12.40 0.53 -5.72
N VAL A 29 -12.44 1.63 -6.50
CA VAL A 29 -12.07 2.97 -6.01
C VAL A 29 -13.04 3.46 -4.93
N LYS A 30 -14.35 3.26 -5.11
CA LYS A 30 -15.36 3.64 -4.10
C LYS A 30 -15.19 2.87 -2.79
N THR A 31 -14.77 1.62 -2.86
CA THR A 31 -14.59 0.74 -1.69
C THR A 31 -13.14 0.71 -1.19
N LEU A 32 -12.32 1.69 -1.60
CA LEU A 32 -10.90 1.73 -1.29
C LEU A 32 -10.63 1.75 0.21
N TYR A 33 -11.43 2.50 0.95
CA TYR A 33 -11.32 2.71 2.39
C TYR A 33 -12.34 1.90 3.21
N ASP A 34 -13.06 0.98 2.58
CA ASP A 34 -13.97 0.10 3.32
C ASP A 34 -13.17 -0.69 4.36
N LYS A 35 -13.66 -0.74 5.59
CA LYS A 35 -13.01 -1.37 6.73
C LYS A 35 -12.50 -2.79 6.43
N ASP A 36 -13.30 -3.59 5.72
CA ASP A 36 -12.99 -4.99 5.40
C ASP A 36 -12.02 -5.14 4.22
N LYS A 37 -11.66 -4.04 3.54
CA LYS A 37 -10.87 -4.05 2.31
C LYS A 37 -9.61 -3.20 2.38
N ILE A 38 -9.53 -2.24 3.29
CA ILE A 38 -8.46 -1.23 3.33
C ILE A 38 -7.08 -1.87 3.40
N VAL A 39 -6.88 -2.86 4.26
CA VAL A 39 -5.60 -3.57 4.41
C VAL A 39 -5.20 -4.25 3.10
N TYR A 40 -6.13 -5.02 2.51
CA TYR A 40 -5.90 -5.66 1.21
C TYR A 40 -5.64 -4.64 0.10
N ASN A 41 -6.42 -3.57 0.04
CA ASN A 41 -6.31 -2.56 -1.00
C ASN A 41 -4.97 -1.83 -0.95
N PHE A 42 -4.46 -1.51 0.24
CA PHE A 42 -3.24 -0.73 0.43
C PHE A 42 -1.97 -1.47 -0.01
N VAL A 43 -1.96 -2.79 0.06
CA VAL A 43 -0.86 -3.62 -0.47
C VAL A 43 -1.09 -4.11 -1.91
N ASN A 44 -2.23 -3.76 -2.54
CA ASN A 44 -2.61 -4.17 -3.89
C ASN A 44 -3.08 -2.98 -4.77
N MET A 45 -2.51 -1.80 -4.57
CA MET A 45 -2.90 -0.59 -5.31
C MET A 45 -2.67 -0.71 -6.82
N ASP A 46 -1.69 -1.47 -7.24
CA ASP A 46 -1.40 -1.78 -8.65
C ASP A 46 -2.54 -2.53 -9.35
N LYS A 47 -3.41 -3.23 -8.59
CA LYS A 47 -4.63 -3.88 -9.10
C LYS A 47 -5.83 -2.93 -9.21
N ILE A 48 -5.72 -1.74 -8.65
CA ILE A 48 -6.78 -0.72 -8.61
C ILE A 48 -6.45 0.42 -9.58
N PHE A 49 -5.20 0.88 -9.56
CA PHE A 49 -4.72 1.99 -10.38
C PHE A 49 -3.63 1.54 -11.36
N PRO A 50 -3.47 2.23 -12.50
CA PRO A 50 -2.33 2.02 -13.38
C PRO A 50 -1.04 2.27 -12.61
N SER A 51 -0.09 1.36 -12.73
CA SER A 51 1.20 1.44 -12.07
C SER A 51 2.34 1.19 -13.05
N ARG A 52 3.54 1.63 -12.68
CA ARG A 52 4.79 1.32 -13.38
C ARG A 52 5.80 0.80 -12.37
N ASN A 53 6.53 -0.24 -12.75
CA ASN A 53 7.66 -0.68 -11.95
C ASN A 53 8.87 0.21 -12.22
N ILE A 54 9.49 0.67 -11.14
CA ILE A 54 10.82 1.29 -11.17
C ILE A 54 11.82 0.17 -10.89
N LYS A 55 12.80 -0.01 -11.79
CA LYS A 55 13.85 -1.03 -11.61
C LYS A 55 14.69 -0.65 -10.39
N ALA A 56 14.93 -1.60 -9.51
CA ALA A 56 15.87 -1.41 -8.41
C ALA A 56 17.30 -1.23 -8.93
N SER A 57 18.18 -0.64 -8.11
CA SER A 57 19.62 -0.63 -8.37
C SER A 57 20.12 -2.05 -8.58
N GLU A 58 21.11 -2.23 -9.46
CA GLU A 58 21.78 -3.52 -9.66
C GLU A 58 22.65 -3.90 -8.45
N ASN A 59 23.14 -2.89 -7.73
CA ASN A 59 23.93 -3.06 -6.53
C ASN A 59 23.32 -2.19 -5.41
N PRO A 60 22.21 -2.62 -4.78
CA PRO A 60 21.64 -1.89 -3.65
C PRO A 60 22.59 -1.98 -2.45
N GLU A 61 22.85 -0.87 -1.81
CA GLU A 61 23.58 -0.86 -0.55
C GLU A 61 22.66 -1.31 0.58
N PRO A 62 22.96 -2.42 1.27
CA PRO A 62 22.08 -2.92 2.34
C PRO A 62 22.17 -2.00 3.57
N ILE A 63 21.02 -1.67 4.15
CA ILE A 63 21.00 -1.01 5.46
C ILE A 63 21.38 -2.05 6.51
N LYS A 64 22.34 -1.71 7.38
CA LYS A 64 22.73 -2.59 8.49
C LYS A 64 21.56 -2.86 9.43
N ARG A 65 21.55 -4.03 10.04
CA ARG A 65 20.48 -4.46 10.96
C ARG A 65 21.08 -4.71 12.33
N ASN A 66 20.51 -4.05 13.33
CA ASN A 66 20.87 -4.20 14.75
C ASN A 66 19.57 -4.27 15.55
N ILE A 67 18.84 -5.37 15.37
CA ILE A 67 17.48 -5.54 15.86
C ILE A 67 17.45 -5.54 17.38
N GLN A 68 16.60 -4.69 17.95
CA GLN A 68 16.36 -4.51 19.36
C GLN A 68 14.90 -4.74 19.69
N THR A 69 14.62 -5.03 20.94
CA THR A 69 13.25 -5.09 21.44
C THR A 69 12.76 -3.68 21.74
N LEU A 70 11.59 -3.32 21.23
CA LEU A 70 10.95 -2.06 21.60
C LEU A 70 10.35 -2.17 23.01
N PRO A 71 10.21 -1.05 23.73
CA PRO A 71 9.51 -1.02 25.01
C PRO A 71 8.04 -1.39 24.80
N GLU A 72 7.46 -2.13 25.74
CA GLU A 72 6.03 -2.50 25.72
C GLU A 72 5.11 -1.29 25.90
N THR A 73 5.61 -0.24 26.54
CA THR A 73 4.86 0.96 26.84
C THR A 73 5.65 2.21 26.48
N PHE A 74 4.94 3.30 26.22
CA PHE A 74 5.51 4.63 26.01
C PHE A 74 4.66 5.70 26.71
N SER A 75 5.27 6.85 27.02
CA SER A 75 4.58 8.00 27.61
C SER A 75 4.19 9.00 26.51
N PHE A 76 2.94 9.38 26.47
CA PHE A 76 2.41 10.40 25.56
C PHE A 76 1.39 11.27 26.29
N GLU A 77 1.56 12.57 26.26
CA GLU A 77 0.68 13.57 26.95
C GLU A 77 0.46 13.28 28.45
N GLY A 78 1.47 12.75 29.13
CA GLY A 78 1.42 12.39 30.54
C GLY A 78 0.76 11.05 30.86
N GLU A 79 0.28 10.32 29.86
CA GLU A 79 -0.31 8.99 29.99
C GLU A 79 0.69 7.91 29.55
N THR A 80 0.66 6.76 30.22
CA THR A 80 1.38 5.57 29.77
C THR A 80 0.48 4.74 28.87
N LYS A 81 0.92 4.48 27.64
CA LYS A 81 0.19 3.73 26.62
C LYS A 81 0.91 2.44 26.29
N ASN A 82 0.14 1.38 26.02
CA ASN A 82 0.69 0.13 25.49
C ASN A 82 0.98 0.30 23.99
N LEU A 83 2.18 -0.08 23.54
CA LEU A 83 2.60 0.09 22.16
C LEU A 83 1.79 -0.79 21.21
N GLN A 84 1.56 -2.06 21.56
CA GLN A 84 0.83 -2.97 20.68
C GLN A 84 -0.64 -2.55 20.52
N GLU A 85 -1.31 -2.20 21.62
CA GLU A 85 -2.69 -1.69 21.57
C GLU A 85 -2.80 -0.41 20.74
N TYR A 86 -1.79 0.45 20.80
CA TYR A 86 -1.74 1.67 20.01
C TYR A 86 -1.60 1.38 18.51
N LEU A 87 -0.71 0.45 18.13
CA LEU A 87 -0.51 0.01 16.75
C LEU A 87 -1.78 -0.66 16.19
N ASP A 88 -2.43 -1.50 16.98
CA ASP A 88 -3.68 -2.18 16.62
C ASP A 88 -4.83 -1.18 16.42
N TYR A 89 -4.93 -0.17 17.28
CA TYR A 89 -5.93 0.89 17.16
C TYR A 89 -5.83 1.65 15.84
N PHE A 90 -4.60 1.92 15.37
CA PHE A 90 -4.34 2.60 14.09
C PHE A 90 -4.24 1.66 12.89
N TRP A 91 -4.52 0.37 13.08
CA TRP A 91 -4.44 -0.63 12.00
C TRP A 91 -3.08 -0.63 11.32
N SER A 92 -2.03 -0.46 12.10
CA SER A 92 -0.66 -0.50 11.60
C SER A 92 -0.35 -1.88 11.05
N ASP A 93 0.08 -1.95 9.81
CA ASP A 93 0.38 -3.20 9.13
C ASP A 93 1.89 -3.42 8.89
N GLY A 94 2.71 -2.45 9.24
CA GLY A 94 4.15 -2.55 9.23
C GLY A 94 4.83 -1.39 9.95
N MET A 95 5.95 -1.65 10.61
CA MET A 95 6.76 -0.66 11.28
C MET A 95 8.23 -0.97 11.12
N ILE A 96 8.99 0.03 10.66
CA ILE A 96 10.44 -0.01 10.61
C ILE A 96 10.98 1.18 11.40
N VAL A 97 11.92 0.95 12.31
CA VAL A 97 12.64 2.00 13.01
C VAL A 97 14.10 1.97 12.59
N ILE A 98 14.58 3.12 12.10
CA ILE A 98 15.98 3.31 11.70
C ILE A 98 16.61 4.27 12.72
N HIS A 99 17.73 3.88 13.30
CA HIS A 99 18.51 4.71 14.21
C HIS A 99 20.00 4.63 13.85
N LYS A 100 20.65 5.77 13.64
CA LYS A 100 22.08 5.87 13.25
C LYS A 100 22.40 4.99 12.04
N ASP A 101 21.57 5.07 11.01
CA ASP A 101 21.70 4.32 9.73
C ASP A 101 21.60 2.78 9.88
N GLU A 102 21.07 2.29 11.00
CA GLU A 102 20.81 0.88 11.23
C GLU A 102 19.32 0.63 11.45
N ILE A 103 18.77 -0.46 10.89
CA ILE A 103 17.42 -0.93 11.21
C ILE A 103 17.48 -1.55 12.60
N VAL A 104 16.85 -0.90 13.59
CA VAL A 104 16.81 -1.36 14.97
C VAL A 104 15.50 -2.11 15.29
N TYR A 105 14.47 -1.93 14.50
CA TYR A 105 13.22 -2.67 14.62
C TYR A 105 12.56 -2.81 13.26
N GLU A 106 11.97 -3.97 12.98
CA GLU A 106 11.15 -4.22 11.80
C GLU A 106 10.16 -5.32 12.12
N ASN A 107 8.88 -5.02 11.94
CA ASN A 107 7.81 -6.00 12.09
C ASN A 107 6.62 -5.66 11.20
N TYR A 108 5.82 -6.69 10.88
CA TYR A 108 4.68 -6.60 9.99
C TYR A 108 3.48 -7.33 10.60
N TRP A 109 2.28 -6.80 10.32
CA TRP A 109 0.99 -7.31 10.81
C TRP A 109 -0.03 -7.33 9.68
N LEU A 110 -1.24 -7.79 9.97
CA LEU A 110 -2.40 -7.71 9.08
C LEU A 110 -2.11 -8.25 7.66
N ASP A 111 -1.45 -9.39 7.57
CA ASP A 111 -1.07 -10.03 6.30
C ASP A 111 -0.06 -9.23 5.44
N ASN A 112 0.60 -8.20 5.99
CA ASN A 112 1.73 -7.52 5.37
C ASN A 112 3.06 -8.28 5.62
N ASN A 113 4.09 -8.01 4.82
CA ASN A 113 5.44 -8.54 5.01
C ASN A 113 6.48 -7.71 4.23
N GLU A 114 7.75 -8.01 4.47
CA GLU A 114 8.91 -7.32 3.86
C GLU A 114 8.84 -7.22 2.32
N SER A 115 8.28 -8.22 1.64
CA SER A 115 8.25 -8.26 0.17
C SER A 115 7.02 -7.60 -0.44
N LYS A 116 5.99 -7.28 0.35
CA LYS A 116 4.78 -6.62 -0.14
C LYS A 116 5.02 -5.14 -0.41
N LYS A 117 4.49 -4.67 -1.51
CA LYS A 117 4.44 -3.23 -1.81
C LYS A 117 3.28 -2.63 -1.04
N HIS A 118 3.51 -1.50 -0.41
CA HIS A 118 2.49 -0.73 0.28
C HIS A 118 2.35 0.65 -0.34
N ILE A 119 1.13 1.20 -0.34
CA ILE A 119 0.93 2.58 -0.80
C ILE A 119 1.61 3.57 0.17
N SER A 120 2.37 4.48 -0.39
CA SER A 120 3.11 5.49 0.39
C SER A 120 2.40 6.84 0.49
N TRP A 121 1.29 7.01 -0.25
CA TRP A 121 0.57 8.27 -0.33
C TRP A 121 1.53 9.46 -0.52
N SER A 122 1.36 10.52 0.27
CA SER A 122 2.18 11.73 0.16
C SER A 122 3.64 11.57 0.59
N VAL A 123 4.03 10.47 1.22
CA VAL A 123 5.45 10.17 1.50
C VAL A 123 6.25 10.09 0.19
N ALA A 124 5.62 9.70 -0.93
CA ALA A 124 6.25 9.77 -2.25
C ALA A 124 6.79 11.15 -2.62
N LYS A 125 6.22 12.25 -2.07
CA LYS A 125 6.71 13.61 -2.31
C LYS A 125 8.09 13.85 -1.69
N SER A 126 8.41 13.19 -0.58
CA SER A 126 9.74 13.26 0.03
C SER A 126 10.80 12.64 -0.88
N PHE A 127 10.47 11.54 -1.55
CA PHE A 127 11.36 10.95 -2.56
C PHE A 127 11.58 11.89 -3.75
N ILE A 128 10.53 12.53 -4.25
CA ILE A 128 10.65 13.52 -5.34
C ILE A 128 11.51 14.71 -4.90
N SER A 129 11.31 15.22 -3.66
CA SER A 129 12.12 16.30 -3.11
C SER A 129 13.61 15.92 -3.04
N ALA A 130 13.93 14.70 -2.58
CA ALA A 130 15.30 14.21 -2.55
C ALA A 130 15.92 14.11 -3.95
N LEU A 131 15.16 13.61 -4.94
CA LEU A 131 15.62 13.53 -6.34
C LEU A 131 15.90 14.93 -6.93
N VAL A 132 15.07 15.92 -6.62
CA VAL A 132 15.32 17.32 -7.03
C VAL A 132 16.62 17.83 -6.41
N GLY A 133 16.86 17.57 -5.11
CA GLY A 133 18.10 17.95 -4.43
C GLY A 133 19.36 17.26 -5.00
N ILE A 134 19.24 16.06 -5.55
CA ILE A 134 20.36 15.37 -6.22
C ILE A 134 20.62 15.96 -7.62
N ALA A 135 19.56 16.41 -8.30
CA ALA A 135 19.68 16.96 -9.67
C ALA A 135 20.13 18.42 -9.71
N TYR A 136 20.02 19.16 -8.60
CA TYR A 136 20.40 20.58 -8.47
C TYR A 136 21.87 20.72 -8.03
#